data_7c672291f034f3650a39575a212fe4cd
#
_entry.id   7c672291f034f3650a39575a212fe4cd
#
_cell.length_a   1.000
_cell.length_b   1.000
_cell.length_c   1.000
_cell.angle_alpha   90.00
_cell.angle_beta   90.00
_cell.angle_gamma   90.00
#
_symmetry.space_group_name_H-M   'P 1'
#
loop_
_entity.id
_entity.type
_entity.pdbx_description
1 polymer ?
#
loop_
_entity_poly.entity_id
_entity_poly.type
_entity_poly.pdbx_seq_one_letter_code
_entity_poly.pdbx_strand_id
1 'polypeptide(L)'
;MIHIHSHWGWIIVFFERIISISGLFAGFIGWYMKIKKEEWKWTREPEEYSITDDGIEMTTKPHTDLWQRTYYHFRNDNAPLLQLKTSKRYFSFVVKTSFQSKARFDQCGIVMYLDSENWLKASIEYENQVYQHLGSVVTNNGYSDWATTEIDAGIKSMWYRLSRREDDYCIECSHDGIKFKQMRICHMYKGGGEIEFGIYACSPEDSSFKAIFTDMEVTECMWLSHNGQAPDED
;
A
#
# COMPACT_ATOMS: atom_id res chain seq x y z
N MET A 1 78.06 4.69 -0.18
CA MET A 1 77.22 4.72 1.04
C MET A 1 75.83 5.09 0.60
N ILE A 2 75.01 4.06 0.45
CA ILE A 2 73.66 4.14 -0.15
C ILE A 2 72.67 4.19 1.00
N HIS A 3 71.87 5.25 1.06
CA HIS A 3 70.74 5.34 2.00
C HIS A 3 69.44 4.88 1.33
N ILE A 4 68.94 3.78 1.82
CA ILE A 4 67.64 3.23 1.49
C ILE A 4 66.66 3.91 2.47
N HIS A 5 65.71 4.69 1.94
CA HIS A 5 64.53 5.18 2.71
C HIS A 5 63.35 4.27 2.42
N SER A 6 62.86 3.65 3.49
CA SER A 6 61.76 2.74 3.55
C SER A 6 60.40 3.38 3.24
N HIS A 7 59.66 2.76 2.36
CA HIS A 7 58.28 3.14 1.94
C HIS A 7 57.20 2.52 2.86
N TRP A 8 57.15 2.87 4.13
CA TRP A 8 56.16 2.33 5.06
C TRP A 8 55.31 3.38 5.78
N GLY A 9 55.30 4.63 5.31
CA GLY A 9 54.61 5.74 6.01
C GLY A 9 53.24 6.12 5.52
N TRP A 10 52.73 5.56 4.42
CA TRP A 10 51.48 6.04 3.76
C TRP A 10 50.27 5.13 3.85
N ILE A 11 50.37 3.93 4.44
CA ILE A 11 49.27 2.96 4.53
C ILE A 11 48.44 3.15 5.81
N ILE A 12 49.00 3.78 6.85
CA ILE A 12 48.30 3.92 8.16
C ILE A 12 47.32 5.12 8.17
N VAL A 13 47.53 6.14 7.33
CA VAL A 13 46.66 7.33 7.32
C VAL A 13 45.34 7.13 6.59
N PHE A 14 45.23 6.07 5.75
CA PHE A 14 43.97 5.79 5.04
C PHE A 14 42.97 4.96 5.86
N PHE A 15 43.42 4.26 6.90
CA PHE A 15 42.49 3.43 7.72
C PHE A 15 41.77 4.23 8.82
N GLU A 16 42.34 5.32 9.32
CA GLU A 16 41.66 6.13 10.34
C GLU A 16 40.59 7.09 9.81
N ARG A 17 40.58 7.40 8.52
CA ARG A 17 39.52 8.23 7.91
C ARG A 17 38.29 7.45 7.43
N ILE A 18 38.37 6.13 7.31
CA ILE A 18 37.22 5.29 6.93
C ILE A 18 36.32 4.99 8.14
N ILE A 19 36.84 5.02 9.35
CA ILE A 19 36.07 4.76 10.58
C ILE A 19 35.25 5.98 11.02
N SER A 20 35.55 7.18 10.53
CA SER A 20 34.82 8.42 10.87
C SER A 20 33.61 8.71 9.98
N ILE A 21 33.41 7.97 8.87
CA ILE A 21 32.25 8.15 7.97
C ILE A 21 31.12 7.16 8.30
N SER A 22 31.40 6.07 9.01
CA SER A 22 30.39 5.10 9.45
C SER A 22 29.58 5.55 10.67
N GLY A 23 29.98 6.63 11.33
CA GLY A 23 29.28 7.18 12.51
C GLY A 23 28.13 8.16 12.20
N LEU A 24 27.97 8.61 10.96
CA LEU A 24 26.94 9.59 10.55
C LEU A 24 25.77 9.00 9.76
N PHE A 25 25.77 7.70 9.49
CA PHE A 25 24.65 6.98 8.86
C PHE A 25 23.89 6.05 9.81
N ALA A 26 24.15 6.11 11.11
CA ALA A 26 23.46 5.29 12.12
C ALA A 26 22.11 5.89 12.59
N GLY A 27 21.53 6.86 11.86
CA GLY A 27 20.36 7.62 12.28
C GLY A 27 19.06 7.31 11.53
N PHE A 28 19.02 6.38 10.55
CA PHE A 28 17.81 6.04 9.81
C PHE A 28 17.79 4.57 9.40
N ILE A 29 17.95 3.66 10.36
CA ILE A 29 17.47 2.30 10.16
C ILE A 29 16.04 2.29 10.71
N GLY A 30 15.10 2.79 9.91
CA GLY A 30 13.71 2.48 10.12
C GLY A 30 13.57 0.96 10.13
N TRP A 31 12.84 0.41 11.09
CA TRP A 31 12.60 -1.02 11.20
C TRP A 31 11.78 -1.46 9.99
N TYR A 32 12.48 -1.89 8.92
CA TYR A 32 11.85 -2.60 7.81
C TYR A 32 11.46 -3.98 8.31
N MET A 33 10.20 -4.20 8.59
CA MET A 33 9.71 -5.57 8.77
C MET A 33 9.41 -6.15 7.39
N LYS A 34 10.30 -7.03 6.92
CA LYS A 34 9.99 -7.87 5.76
C LYS A 34 8.80 -8.75 6.15
N ILE A 35 7.67 -8.58 5.47
CA ILE A 35 6.44 -9.32 5.72
C ILE A 35 6.71 -10.80 5.37
N LYS A 36 6.46 -11.69 6.32
CA LYS A 36 6.62 -13.11 6.10
C LYS A 36 5.39 -13.68 5.41
N LYS A 37 5.61 -14.65 4.50
CA LYS A 37 4.54 -15.26 3.73
C LYS A 37 3.42 -15.85 4.60
N GLU A 38 3.76 -16.39 5.77
CA GLU A 38 2.85 -17.02 6.71
C GLU A 38 1.93 -16.04 7.45
N GLU A 39 2.23 -14.74 7.42
CA GLU A 39 1.45 -13.69 8.07
C GLU A 39 0.24 -13.28 7.21
N TRP A 40 0.30 -13.55 5.90
CA TRP A 40 -0.78 -13.24 4.97
C TRP A 40 -1.92 -14.25 5.08
N LYS A 41 -3.14 -13.75 5.09
CA LYS A 41 -4.37 -14.56 5.12
C LYS A 41 -5.36 -14.10 4.07
N TRP A 42 -5.95 -15.05 3.37
CA TRP A 42 -7.05 -14.81 2.46
C TRP A 42 -8.37 -14.64 3.23
N THR A 43 -9.10 -13.59 2.94
CA THR A 43 -10.51 -13.48 3.31
C THR A 43 -11.39 -14.14 2.25
N ARG A 44 -11.02 -14.01 0.99
CA ARG A 44 -11.61 -14.74 -0.14
C ARG A 44 -10.48 -15.08 -1.09
N GLU A 45 -10.10 -16.32 -1.14
CA GLU A 45 -9.00 -16.80 -1.93
C GLU A 45 -9.37 -16.86 -3.42
N PRO A 46 -8.59 -16.25 -4.34
CA PRO A 46 -8.83 -16.41 -5.78
C PRO A 46 -8.45 -17.82 -6.25
N GLU A 47 -8.96 -18.26 -7.40
CA GLU A 47 -8.60 -19.57 -7.96
C GLU A 47 -7.17 -19.63 -8.46
N GLU A 48 -6.67 -18.50 -8.95
CA GLU A 48 -5.32 -18.39 -9.53
C GLU A 48 -4.55 -17.27 -8.83
N TYR A 49 -3.47 -17.64 -8.15
CA TYR A 49 -2.54 -16.69 -7.54
C TYR A 49 -1.14 -17.29 -7.36
N SER A 50 -0.17 -16.44 -7.12
CA SER A 50 1.19 -16.81 -6.74
C SER A 50 1.72 -15.86 -5.68
N ILE A 51 2.35 -16.40 -4.63
CA ILE A 51 3.04 -15.64 -3.59
C ILE A 51 4.50 -16.05 -3.61
N THR A 52 5.38 -15.11 -3.94
CA THR A 52 6.84 -15.28 -4.00
C THR A 52 7.54 -14.26 -3.12
N ASP A 53 8.86 -14.35 -3.02
CA ASP A 53 9.66 -13.33 -2.31
C ASP A 53 9.67 -11.97 -3.05
N ASP A 54 9.40 -11.96 -4.35
CA ASP A 54 9.42 -10.76 -5.20
C ASP A 54 8.06 -10.06 -5.25
N GLY A 55 6.97 -10.74 -4.88
CA GLY A 55 5.64 -10.16 -4.91
C GLY A 55 4.51 -11.19 -4.95
N ILE A 56 3.31 -10.66 -5.13
CA ILE A 56 2.06 -11.42 -5.18
C ILE A 56 1.38 -11.13 -6.53
N GLU A 57 0.98 -12.19 -7.21
CA GLU A 57 0.10 -12.10 -8.37
C GLU A 57 -1.24 -12.74 -8.03
N MET A 58 -2.33 -12.14 -8.49
CA MET A 58 -3.65 -12.76 -8.47
C MET A 58 -4.42 -12.48 -9.74
N THR A 59 -5.19 -13.46 -10.21
CA THR A 59 -6.08 -13.33 -11.35
C THR A 59 -7.50 -13.09 -10.84
N THR A 60 -8.13 -12.01 -11.31
CA THR A 60 -9.50 -11.68 -10.91
C THR A 60 -10.52 -12.61 -11.59
N LYS A 61 -11.71 -12.73 -10.99
CA LYS A 61 -12.87 -13.37 -11.58
C LYS A 61 -13.90 -12.34 -12.01
N PRO A 62 -14.69 -12.63 -13.06
CA PRO A 62 -15.85 -11.84 -13.42
C PRO A 62 -16.82 -11.65 -12.25
N HIS A 63 -17.52 -10.53 -12.25
CA HIS A 63 -18.59 -10.19 -11.30
C HIS A 63 -18.15 -10.17 -9.83
N THR A 64 -16.88 -9.79 -9.60
CA THR A 64 -16.34 -9.56 -8.25
C THR A 64 -16.22 -8.06 -7.97
N ASP A 65 -16.57 -7.63 -6.75
CA ASP A 65 -16.51 -6.22 -6.34
C ASP A 65 -16.57 -6.08 -4.81
N LEU A 66 -16.33 -4.84 -4.34
CA LEU A 66 -16.65 -4.35 -3.01
C LEU A 66 -17.47 -3.06 -3.17
N TRP A 67 -18.76 -3.13 -2.93
CA TRP A 67 -19.68 -1.99 -2.95
C TRP A 67 -20.88 -2.21 -2.02
N GLN A 68 -21.29 -1.17 -1.32
CA GLN A 68 -22.42 -1.22 -0.40
C GLN A 68 -23.41 -0.08 -0.66
N ARG A 69 -24.57 -0.41 -1.16
CA ARG A 69 -25.83 0.36 -1.28
C ARG A 69 -25.78 1.70 -1.99
N THR A 70 -24.92 2.61 -1.59
CA THR A 70 -24.97 4.03 -1.99
C THR A 70 -25.24 4.20 -3.48
N TYR A 71 -26.26 4.99 -3.83
CA TYR A 71 -26.73 5.35 -5.16
C TYR A 71 -27.22 4.16 -6.00
N TYR A 72 -26.41 3.12 -6.18
CA TYR A 72 -26.72 1.96 -7.05
C TYR A 72 -27.65 0.94 -6.38
N HIS A 73 -27.87 1.00 -5.06
CA HIS A 73 -28.73 0.12 -4.26
C HIS A 73 -28.35 -1.35 -4.22
N PHE A 74 -27.32 -1.80 -4.92
CA PHE A 74 -26.82 -3.17 -4.82
C PHE A 74 -25.78 -3.32 -3.70
N ARG A 75 -25.51 -4.55 -3.35
CA ARG A 75 -24.40 -4.96 -2.48
C ARG A 75 -23.56 -5.99 -3.21
N ASN A 76 -22.27 -5.81 -3.19
CA ASN A 76 -21.32 -6.81 -3.62
C ASN A 76 -20.14 -6.83 -2.65
N ASP A 77 -19.82 -8.02 -2.16
CA ASP A 77 -18.77 -8.24 -1.17
C ASP A 77 -18.11 -9.59 -1.44
N ASN A 78 -17.54 -9.75 -2.65
CA ASN A 78 -16.97 -11.01 -3.09
C ASN A 78 -15.58 -10.89 -3.73
N ALA A 79 -14.97 -9.69 -3.72
CA ALA A 79 -13.61 -9.52 -4.19
C ALA A 79 -12.60 -10.33 -3.35
N PRO A 80 -11.57 -10.94 -3.95
CA PRO A 80 -10.48 -11.56 -3.21
C PRO A 80 -9.68 -10.50 -2.42
N LEU A 81 -9.39 -10.81 -1.16
CA LEU A 81 -8.60 -9.99 -0.25
C LEU A 81 -7.48 -10.82 0.35
N LEU A 82 -6.26 -10.33 0.30
CA LEU A 82 -5.12 -10.91 1.02
C LEU A 82 -4.61 -9.90 2.05
N GLN A 83 -4.63 -10.28 3.33
CA GLN A 83 -4.53 -9.32 4.43
C GLN A 83 -3.55 -9.76 5.51
N LEU A 84 -3.01 -8.77 6.17
CA LEU A 84 -2.26 -8.85 7.42
C LEU A 84 -3.16 -8.38 8.56
N LYS A 85 -2.95 -8.92 9.75
CA LYS A 85 -3.69 -8.56 10.94
C LYS A 85 -2.81 -7.78 11.91
N THR A 86 -3.34 -6.71 12.51
CA THR A 86 -2.58 -5.91 13.47
C THR A 86 -3.44 -5.22 14.52
N SER A 87 -2.88 -5.08 15.72
CA SER A 87 -3.40 -4.21 16.78
C SER A 87 -2.62 -2.90 16.92
N LYS A 88 -1.60 -2.67 16.05
CA LYS A 88 -0.83 -1.42 16.07
C LYS A 88 -1.75 -0.25 15.71
N ARG A 89 -1.75 0.78 16.55
CA ARG A 89 -2.58 1.98 16.35
C ARG A 89 -1.94 2.99 15.39
N TYR A 90 -0.61 2.92 15.22
CA TYR A 90 0.19 3.82 14.38
C TYR A 90 1.09 2.98 13.47
N PHE A 91 0.85 3.02 12.18
CA PHE A 91 1.69 2.37 11.17
C PHE A 91 1.38 2.91 9.77
N SER A 92 2.25 2.60 8.81
CA SER A 92 1.98 2.76 7.39
C SER A 92 2.23 1.45 6.66
N PHE A 93 1.37 1.14 5.68
CA PHE A 93 1.52 0.03 4.74
C PHE A 93 1.70 0.61 3.34
N VAL A 94 2.77 0.21 2.66
CA VAL A 94 3.08 0.62 1.28
C VAL A 94 3.03 -0.59 0.38
N VAL A 95 2.54 -0.40 -0.85
CA VAL A 95 2.55 -1.41 -1.91
C VAL A 95 2.53 -0.74 -3.28
N LYS A 96 3.24 -1.32 -4.23
CA LYS A 96 3.12 -1.03 -5.66
C LYS A 96 2.17 -2.01 -6.31
N THR A 97 1.19 -1.50 -7.06
CA THR A 97 0.35 -2.29 -7.96
C THR A 97 0.80 -2.14 -9.40
N SER A 98 0.72 -3.23 -10.17
CA SER A 98 0.88 -3.22 -11.62
C SER A 98 -0.24 -4.06 -12.23
N PHE A 99 -0.81 -3.61 -13.34
CA PHE A 99 -2.02 -4.20 -13.89
C PHE A 99 -2.18 -3.93 -15.38
N GLN A 100 -2.93 -4.80 -16.04
CA GLN A 100 -3.39 -4.63 -17.42
C GLN A 100 -4.90 -4.89 -17.44
N SER A 101 -5.65 -3.91 -16.96
CA SER A 101 -7.12 -3.93 -16.98
C SER A 101 -7.65 -4.10 -18.40
N LYS A 102 -8.74 -4.83 -18.56
CA LYS A 102 -9.34 -5.21 -19.85
C LYS A 102 -10.73 -4.64 -20.04
N ALA A 103 -11.51 -4.56 -18.97
CA ALA A 103 -12.88 -4.06 -19.00
C ALA A 103 -13.09 -2.98 -17.94
N ARG A 104 -14.17 -2.24 -18.10
CA ARG A 104 -14.60 -1.21 -17.18
C ARG A 104 -14.64 -1.73 -15.75
N PHE A 105 -14.21 -0.91 -14.82
CA PHE A 105 -14.11 -1.19 -13.38
C PHE A 105 -13.09 -2.26 -12.96
N ASP A 106 -12.35 -2.89 -13.87
CA ASP A 106 -11.18 -3.70 -13.48
C ASP A 106 -10.28 -2.87 -12.57
N GLN A 107 -9.98 -3.38 -11.37
CA GLN A 107 -9.28 -2.62 -10.35
C GLN A 107 -8.45 -3.48 -9.42
N CYS A 108 -7.34 -2.95 -8.94
CA CYS A 108 -6.53 -3.54 -7.88
C CYS A 108 -5.84 -2.46 -7.04
N GLY A 109 -5.66 -2.71 -5.76
CA GLY A 109 -5.11 -1.73 -4.85
C GLY A 109 -4.98 -2.20 -3.42
N ILE A 110 -5.07 -1.24 -2.51
CA ILE A 110 -5.04 -1.48 -1.06
C ILE A 110 -6.45 -1.60 -0.50
N VAL A 111 -6.55 -2.33 0.61
CA VAL A 111 -7.79 -2.51 1.36
C VAL A 111 -7.50 -2.56 2.86
N MET A 112 -8.40 -2.03 3.66
CA MET A 112 -8.60 -2.40 5.06
C MET A 112 -10.04 -2.88 5.19
N TYR A 113 -10.24 -4.07 5.73
CA TYR A 113 -11.53 -4.73 5.75
C TYR A 113 -11.78 -5.35 7.13
N LEU A 114 -12.84 -4.93 7.78
CA LEU A 114 -13.28 -5.45 9.07
C LEU A 114 -14.42 -6.45 8.89
N ASP A 115 -15.42 -6.06 8.12
CA ASP A 115 -16.60 -6.84 7.77
C ASP A 115 -17.24 -6.26 6.49
N SER A 116 -18.30 -6.91 5.98
CA SER A 116 -19.00 -6.48 4.76
C SER A 116 -19.55 -5.06 4.80
N GLU A 117 -19.74 -4.48 5.98
CA GLU A 117 -20.32 -3.16 6.15
C GLU A 117 -19.30 -2.10 6.58
N ASN A 118 -18.03 -2.48 6.87
CA ASN A 118 -17.00 -1.58 7.36
C ASN A 118 -15.65 -1.91 6.74
N TRP A 119 -15.26 -1.14 5.74
CA TRP A 119 -14.00 -1.30 4.99
C TRP A 119 -13.64 -0.02 4.24
N LEU A 120 -12.39 0.09 3.85
CA LEU A 120 -11.92 1.09 2.88
C LEU A 120 -11.07 0.42 1.81
N LYS A 121 -11.08 0.97 0.60
CA LYS A 121 -10.21 0.56 -0.51
C LYS A 121 -9.70 1.77 -1.28
N ALA A 122 -8.55 1.62 -1.95
CA ALA A 122 -8.07 2.58 -2.94
C ALA A 122 -7.40 1.86 -4.10
N SER A 123 -7.67 2.33 -5.31
CA SER A 123 -7.23 1.70 -6.55
C SER A 123 -7.25 2.67 -7.72
N ILE A 124 -6.71 2.20 -8.84
CA ILE A 124 -7.09 2.69 -10.16
C ILE A 124 -8.19 1.74 -10.67
N GLU A 125 -9.30 2.33 -11.12
CA GLU A 125 -10.43 1.65 -11.75
C GLU A 125 -10.46 2.00 -13.23
N TYR A 126 -10.32 1.01 -14.09
CA TYR A 126 -10.29 1.23 -15.54
C TYR A 126 -11.67 1.68 -16.05
N GLU A 127 -11.71 2.72 -16.87
CA GLU A 127 -12.94 3.19 -17.50
C GLU A 127 -12.93 2.90 -19.01
N ASN A 128 -11.91 3.36 -19.72
CA ASN A 128 -11.78 3.18 -21.17
C ASN A 128 -10.32 3.40 -21.61
N GLN A 129 -10.08 3.44 -22.92
CA GLN A 129 -8.72 3.62 -23.48
C GLN A 129 -8.14 5.03 -23.31
N VAL A 130 -8.94 6.01 -22.90
CA VAL A 130 -8.53 7.42 -22.76
C VAL A 130 -8.20 7.72 -21.30
N TYR A 131 -9.09 7.35 -20.39
CA TYR A 131 -8.93 7.63 -18.95
C TYR A 131 -9.38 6.47 -18.07
N GLN A 132 -8.97 6.54 -16.84
CA GLN A 132 -9.33 5.67 -15.73
C GLN A 132 -9.45 6.50 -14.46
N HIS A 133 -10.05 5.94 -13.43
CA HIS A 133 -10.29 6.63 -12.17
C HIS A 133 -9.28 6.21 -11.11
N LEU A 134 -8.46 7.16 -10.62
CA LEU A 134 -7.75 6.99 -9.37
C LEU A 134 -8.72 7.31 -8.25
N GLY A 135 -9.10 6.32 -7.47
CA GLY A 135 -10.19 6.45 -6.53
C GLY A 135 -9.96 5.81 -5.17
N SER A 136 -10.85 6.17 -4.25
CA SER A 136 -10.96 5.53 -2.95
C SER A 136 -12.42 5.40 -2.55
N VAL A 137 -12.75 4.31 -1.87
CA VAL A 137 -14.06 4.07 -1.29
C VAL A 137 -13.92 3.84 0.20
N VAL A 138 -14.75 4.49 0.99
CA VAL A 138 -14.89 4.26 2.43
C VAL A 138 -16.29 3.80 2.71
N THR A 139 -16.42 2.65 3.34
CA THR A 139 -17.71 2.07 3.74
C THR A 139 -17.80 2.02 5.24
N ASN A 140 -18.74 2.76 5.79
CA ASN A 140 -19.09 2.72 7.20
C ASN A 140 -20.57 2.34 7.35
N ASN A 141 -20.87 1.36 8.20
CA ASN A 141 -22.22 0.90 8.49
C ASN A 141 -23.03 0.55 7.21
N GLY A 142 -22.32 -0.02 6.22
CA GLY A 142 -22.91 -0.51 4.98
C GLY A 142 -23.30 0.54 3.95
N TYR A 143 -22.70 1.73 3.99
CA TYR A 143 -22.83 2.75 2.95
C TYR A 143 -21.46 3.16 2.43
N SER A 144 -21.26 3.02 1.14
CA SER A 144 -20.02 3.37 0.45
C SER A 144 -19.99 4.83 0.05
N ASP A 145 -18.86 5.49 0.32
CA ASP A 145 -18.55 6.85 -0.08
C ASP A 145 -17.35 6.82 -1.04
N TRP A 146 -17.57 7.20 -2.30
CA TRP A 146 -16.58 7.07 -3.38
C TRP A 146 -16.08 8.44 -3.84
N ALA A 147 -14.78 8.61 -3.89
CA ALA A 147 -14.11 9.80 -4.43
C ALA A 147 -13.14 9.38 -5.54
N THR A 148 -13.14 10.11 -6.66
CA THR A 148 -12.32 9.81 -7.83
C THR A 148 -11.66 11.04 -8.43
N THR A 149 -10.54 10.80 -9.14
CA THR A 149 -9.89 11.74 -10.04
C THR A 149 -9.59 11.01 -11.35
N GLU A 150 -9.93 11.62 -12.48
CA GLU A 150 -9.56 11.09 -13.80
C GLU A 150 -8.05 11.19 -14.01
N ILE A 151 -7.46 10.11 -14.48
CA ILE A 151 -6.04 10.01 -14.85
C ILE A 151 -5.90 9.30 -16.20
N ASP A 152 -4.76 9.46 -16.85
CA ASP A 152 -4.45 8.83 -18.14
C ASP A 152 -4.54 7.30 -18.07
N ALA A 153 -5.24 6.66 -19.00
CA ALA A 153 -5.37 5.21 -19.11
C ALA A 153 -4.05 4.49 -19.42
N GLY A 154 -3.02 5.20 -19.85
CA GLY A 154 -1.66 4.69 -20.05
C GLY A 154 -0.91 4.39 -18.76
N ILE A 155 -1.35 4.89 -17.60
CA ILE A 155 -0.77 4.56 -16.30
C ILE A 155 -1.12 3.11 -15.97
N LYS A 156 -0.11 2.25 -15.82
CA LYS A 156 -0.27 0.80 -15.57
C LYS A 156 0.34 0.33 -14.25
N SER A 157 0.79 1.27 -13.42
CA SER A 157 1.26 1.00 -12.07
C SER A 157 1.05 2.21 -11.16
N MET A 158 0.85 1.95 -9.87
CA MET A 158 0.71 2.96 -8.85
C MET A 158 1.20 2.42 -7.51
N TRP A 159 1.92 3.23 -6.73
CA TRP A 159 2.16 2.96 -5.32
C TRP A 159 1.03 3.54 -4.50
N TYR A 160 0.61 2.79 -3.50
CA TYR A 160 -0.32 3.25 -2.47
C TYR A 160 0.34 3.19 -1.12
N ARG A 161 -0.03 4.12 -0.24
CA ARG A 161 0.29 4.09 1.17
C ARG A 161 -0.97 4.27 1.97
N LEU A 162 -1.25 3.33 2.88
CA LEU A 162 -2.28 3.40 3.90
C LEU A 162 -1.61 3.67 5.23
N SER A 163 -1.86 4.81 5.82
CA SER A 163 -1.38 5.16 7.16
C SER A 163 -2.54 5.17 8.14
N ARG A 164 -2.32 4.59 9.32
CA ARG A 164 -3.28 4.53 10.41
C ARG A 164 -2.81 5.39 11.58
N ARG A 165 -3.74 6.17 12.15
CA ARG A 165 -3.64 6.82 13.44
C ARG A 165 -4.93 6.54 14.20
N GLU A 166 -4.88 5.59 15.14
CA GLU A 166 -6.04 5.11 15.90
C GLU A 166 -7.14 4.51 15.01
N ASP A 167 -8.26 5.20 14.84
CA ASP A 167 -9.39 4.87 13.97
C ASP A 167 -9.51 5.81 12.75
N ASP A 168 -8.50 6.68 12.56
CA ASP A 168 -8.34 7.54 11.39
C ASP A 168 -7.31 6.99 10.41
N TYR A 169 -7.56 7.20 9.13
CA TYR A 169 -6.76 6.66 8.04
C TYR A 169 -6.45 7.72 7.00
N CYS A 170 -5.19 7.74 6.56
CA CYS A 170 -4.75 8.52 5.42
C CYS A 170 -4.40 7.58 4.27
N ILE A 171 -4.98 7.83 3.10
CA ILE A 171 -4.68 7.13 1.85
C ILE A 171 -3.89 8.08 0.98
N GLU A 172 -2.77 7.61 0.47
CA GLU A 172 -1.89 8.36 -0.42
C GLU A 172 -1.51 7.51 -1.64
N CYS A 173 -1.16 8.16 -2.73
CA CYS A 173 -0.64 7.53 -3.95
C CYS A 173 0.67 8.16 -4.40
N SER A 174 1.44 7.42 -5.20
CA SER A 174 2.69 7.89 -5.79
C SER A 174 2.96 7.20 -7.13
N HIS A 175 3.50 7.95 -8.11
CA HIS A 175 3.94 7.40 -9.38
C HIS A 175 5.37 6.85 -9.33
N ASP A 176 6.17 7.29 -8.37
CA ASP A 176 7.61 6.98 -8.26
C ASP A 176 7.99 6.21 -6.97
N GLY A 177 7.03 5.97 -6.05
CA GLY A 177 7.26 5.36 -4.75
C GLY A 177 8.02 6.25 -3.75
N ILE A 178 8.33 7.49 -4.12
CA ILE A 178 9.11 8.44 -3.31
C ILE A 178 8.24 9.60 -2.82
N LYS A 179 7.52 10.23 -3.76
CA LYS A 179 6.66 11.38 -3.46
C LYS A 179 5.21 10.96 -3.40
N PHE A 180 4.71 10.78 -2.19
CA PHE A 180 3.32 10.44 -1.94
C PHE A 180 2.45 11.70 -1.88
N LYS A 181 1.25 11.62 -2.46
CA LYS A 181 0.23 12.66 -2.46
C LYS A 181 -1.03 12.13 -1.78
N GLN A 182 -1.59 12.91 -0.88
CA GLN A 182 -2.83 12.56 -0.20
C GLN A 182 -3.97 12.41 -1.20
N MET A 183 -4.65 11.28 -1.13
CA MET A 183 -5.92 11.03 -1.83
C MET A 183 -7.10 11.29 -0.90
N ARG A 184 -7.01 10.81 0.35
CA ARG A 184 -8.12 10.89 1.31
C ARG A 184 -7.63 10.80 2.75
N ILE A 185 -8.28 11.53 3.63
CA ILE A 185 -8.32 11.28 5.07
C ILE A 185 -9.74 10.83 5.40
N CYS A 186 -9.89 9.78 6.21
CA CYS A 186 -11.19 9.26 6.59
C CYS A 186 -11.16 8.62 7.98
N HIS A 187 -12.35 8.58 8.59
CA HIS A 187 -12.59 7.92 9.85
C HIS A 187 -13.31 6.59 9.63
N MET A 188 -12.94 5.57 10.42
CA MET A 188 -13.60 4.26 10.44
C MET A 188 -14.17 4.00 11.82
N TYR A 189 -15.48 4.12 12.00
CA TYR A 189 -16.14 4.00 13.30
C TYR A 189 -15.83 2.71 14.08
N LYS A 190 -15.43 1.65 13.39
CA LYS A 190 -15.01 0.39 13.99
C LYS A 190 -13.51 0.11 13.84
N GLY A 191 -12.75 1.09 13.34
CA GLY A 191 -11.36 0.93 12.95
C GLY A 191 -10.34 1.09 14.09
N GLY A 192 -10.75 1.40 15.33
CA GLY A 192 -9.85 1.68 16.45
C GLY A 192 -9.26 0.46 17.14
N GLY A 193 -9.79 -0.75 16.88
CA GLY A 193 -9.34 -2.00 17.47
C GLY A 193 -8.30 -2.74 16.64
N GLU A 194 -8.30 -4.07 16.74
CA GLU A 194 -7.57 -4.95 15.84
C GLU A 194 -8.19 -4.88 14.44
N ILE A 195 -7.37 -4.73 13.41
CA ILE A 195 -7.80 -4.57 12.02
C ILE A 195 -7.09 -5.55 11.10
N GLU A 196 -7.68 -5.77 9.92
CA GLU A 196 -7.06 -6.48 8.81
C GLU A 196 -6.89 -5.52 7.62
N PHE A 197 -5.70 -5.49 7.03
CA PHE A 197 -5.35 -4.62 5.91
C PHE A 197 -4.44 -5.36 4.93
N GLY A 198 -4.42 -4.91 3.69
CA GLY A 198 -3.57 -5.54 2.67
C GLY A 198 -3.97 -5.13 1.27
N ILE A 199 -4.13 -6.11 0.40
CA ILE A 199 -4.33 -5.95 -1.04
C ILE A 199 -5.61 -6.63 -1.53
N TYR A 200 -6.15 -6.13 -2.63
CA TYR A 200 -7.31 -6.68 -3.30
C TYR A 200 -7.24 -6.49 -4.80
N ALA A 201 -7.99 -7.30 -5.54
CA ALA A 201 -8.27 -7.07 -6.96
C ALA A 201 -9.66 -7.61 -7.30
N CYS A 202 -10.34 -6.96 -8.24
CA CYS A 202 -11.65 -7.43 -8.72
C CYS A 202 -11.97 -6.97 -10.15
N SER A 203 -12.91 -7.67 -10.77
CA SER A 203 -13.46 -7.38 -12.09
C SER A 203 -14.99 -7.38 -11.99
N PRO A 204 -15.63 -6.20 -11.82
CA PRO A 204 -17.08 -6.09 -11.70
C PRO A 204 -17.86 -6.54 -12.93
N GLU A 205 -17.31 -6.33 -14.12
CA GLU A 205 -17.87 -6.77 -15.40
C GLU A 205 -17.47 -8.21 -15.75
N ASP A 206 -17.87 -8.69 -16.93
CA ASP A 206 -17.47 -10.01 -17.46
C ASP A 206 -16.01 -9.95 -17.96
N SER A 207 -15.10 -9.86 -17.03
CA SER A 207 -13.67 -9.68 -17.26
C SER A 207 -12.83 -10.45 -16.26
N SER A 208 -11.59 -10.67 -16.63
CA SER A 208 -10.53 -11.19 -15.77
C SER A 208 -9.20 -10.60 -16.20
N PHE A 209 -8.41 -10.11 -15.25
CA PHE A 209 -7.05 -9.61 -15.47
C PHE A 209 -6.11 -10.08 -14.36
N LYS A 210 -4.81 -9.96 -14.62
CA LYS A 210 -3.77 -10.24 -13.65
C LYS A 210 -3.36 -8.96 -12.95
N ALA A 211 -3.48 -8.94 -11.63
CA ALA A 211 -2.97 -7.91 -10.74
C ALA A 211 -1.66 -8.37 -10.10
N ILE A 212 -0.66 -7.49 -10.06
CA ILE A 212 0.68 -7.75 -9.51
C ILE A 212 0.96 -6.73 -8.41
N PHE A 213 1.41 -7.23 -7.26
CA PHE A 213 1.72 -6.43 -6.08
C PHE A 213 3.18 -6.67 -5.67
N THR A 214 3.96 -5.60 -5.62
CA THR A 214 5.37 -5.62 -5.25
C THR A 214 5.69 -4.53 -4.23
N ASP A 215 6.93 -4.46 -3.78
CA ASP A 215 7.44 -3.41 -2.90
C ASP A 215 6.56 -3.21 -1.65
N MET A 216 6.09 -4.34 -1.07
CA MET A 216 5.21 -4.32 0.10
C MET A 216 6.00 -4.20 1.39
N GLU A 217 5.66 -3.19 2.19
CA GLU A 217 6.30 -2.97 3.48
C GLU A 217 5.32 -2.39 4.52
N VAL A 218 5.57 -2.72 5.78
CA VAL A 218 4.93 -2.09 6.94
C VAL A 218 5.99 -1.33 7.71
N THR A 219 5.74 -0.04 7.92
CA THR A 219 6.67 0.88 8.57
C THR A 219 6.04 1.56 9.79
N GLU A 220 6.82 2.35 10.50
CA GLU A 220 6.28 3.38 11.40
C GLU A 220 5.35 4.32 10.62
N CYS A 221 4.42 4.98 11.35
CA CYS A 221 3.43 5.84 10.72
C CYS A 221 4.09 7.01 9.98
N MET A 222 3.92 7.03 8.67
CA MET A 222 4.44 8.08 7.78
C MET A 222 3.48 9.26 7.60
N TRP A 223 2.28 9.18 8.12
CA TRP A 223 1.32 10.29 8.14
C TRP A 223 1.63 11.20 9.31
N LEU A 224 2.39 12.25 9.03
CA LEU A 224 2.80 13.24 10.02
C LEU A 224 1.69 14.28 10.23
N SER A 225 1.62 14.84 11.44
CA SER A 225 0.74 15.98 11.72
C SER A 225 1.15 17.20 10.88
N HIS A 226 0.17 17.99 10.46
CA HIS A 226 0.43 19.26 9.79
C HIS A 226 1.04 20.27 10.77
N ASN A 227 1.81 21.23 10.25
CA ASN A 227 2.37 22.30 11.07
C ASN A 227 1.27 23.04 11.87
N GLY A 228 1.48 23.15 13.18
CA GLY A 228 0.53 23.81 14.10
C GLY A 228 -0.56 22.90 14.66
N GLN A 229 -0.57 21.61 14.31
CA GLN A 229 -1.41 20.62 14.99
C GLN A 229 -0.72 20.12 16.27
N ALA A 230 -1.50 19.74 17.26
CA ALA A 230 -0.96 19.06 18.43
C ALA A 230 -0.29 17.74 18.02
N PRO A 231 0.86 17.36 18.62
CA PRO A 231 1.40 16.04 18.44
C PRO A 231 0.40 14.98 18.93
N ASP A 232 0.53 13.77 18.40
CA ASP A 232 -0.24 12.65 18.93
C ASP A 232 0.09 12.47 20.42
N GLU A 233 -0.91 12.26 21.23
CA GLU A 233 -0.73 11.79 22.60
C GLU A 233 -0.42 10.29 22.53
N ASP A 234 0.74 9.88 22.99
CA ASP A 234 1.17 8.48 23.13
C ASP A 234 0.40 7.75 24.24
#